data_774460e40c1f7598838a37bb4f436c5e
#
_entry.id   774460e40c1f7598838a37bb4f436c5e
#
_cell.length_a   1.000
_cell.length_b   1.000
_cell.length_c   1.000
_cell.angle_alpha   90.00
_cell.angle_beta   90.00
_cell.angle_gamma   90.00
#
_symmetry.space_group_name_H-M   'P 1'
#
loop_
_entity.id
_entity.type
_entity.pdbx_description
1 polymer ?
#
loop_
_entity_poly.entity_id
_entity_poly.type
_entity_poly.pdbx_seq_one_letter_code
_entity_poly.pdbx_strand_id
1 'polypeptide(L)'
;AEMGATGLARVESLLTANDPQTRIVAWRALRNQGQAVLVHAATLAQDSASAVRREVALALRDTPLAEARDILLTLARGYDGQDRTYLEAWGLGCSGKEAEIYAALAASQTEQDALKWSPAYAGLVWRLTPAAAVAPLAARARATTLSEKDRLAAVTALGFIPTREAVFSLLDLAQQATGMVQKHAFWWVVNYSKTRWAGLGVEAELKARGLYDPAKLVITESIVPEPPATKLPSVAAIAALTGDPVRGAALVTACYLCHRIGDQGVEYGPTLTSFAKLQTTAVVINSIVNPSSDISHGFAGGVITLRDGKIIHGLVLSSGDPLVVQSLGGVTQLIPADLVKTNKGLGRSLMLGADQLGLDAQGVADIVAYLKKL
;
A
#
# COMPACT_ATOMS: atom_id res chain seq x y z
N ALA A 1 -6.99 -31.58 27.13
CA ALA A 1 -6.50 -32.35 28.27
C ALA A 1 -5.46 -31.53 29.00
N GLU A 2 -5.62 -31.32 30.30
CA GLU A 2 -4.66 -30.64 31.14
C GLU A 2 -3.36 -31.46 31.24
N MET A 3 -2.23 -30.79 31.04
CA MET A 3 -0.92 -31.41 31.24
C MET A 3 -0.59 -31.40 32.73
N GLY A 4 -0.30 -32.55 33.32
CA GLY A 4 0.20 -32.62 34.71
C GLY A 4 1.59 -31.97 34.81
N ALA A 5 2.07 -31.76 36.04
CA ALA A 5 3.35 -31.08 36.33
C ALA A 5 4.55 -31.68 35.55
N THR A 6 4.62 -32.99 35.41
CA THR A 6 5.68 -33.69 34.64
C THR A 6 5.59 -33.32 33.11
N GLY A 7 4.38 -33.20 32.59
CA GLY A 7 4.17 -32.78 31.19
C GLY A 7 4.58 -31.33 30.95
N LEU A 8 4.25 -30.43 31.87
CA LEU A 8 4.66 -29.03 31.81
C LEU A 8 6.19 -28.86 31.85
N ALA A 9 6.88 -29.54 32.78
CA ALA A 9 8.35 -29.49 32.86
C ALA A 9 9.01 -29.99 31.58
N ARG A 10 8.42 -31.01 30.93
CA ARG A 10 8.92 -31.51 29.64
C ARG A 10 8.69 -30.48 28.52
N VAL A 11 7.57 -29.77 28.49
CA VAL A 11 7.33 -28.70 27.52
C VAL A 11 8.26 -27.52 27.76
N GLU A 12 8.51 -27.14 29.00
CA GLU A 12 9.49 -26.08 29.34
C GLU A 12 10.89 -26.41 28.81
N SER A 13 11.35 -27.68 28.92
CA SER A 13 12.65 -28.07 28.40
C SER A 13 12.76 -27.91 26.87
N LEU A 14 11.65 -27.91 26.14
CA LEU A 14 11.62 -27.70 24.70
C LEU A 14 11.77 -26.22 24.29
N LEU A 15 11.69 -25.27 25.21
CA LEU A 15 11.95 -23.86 24.93
C LEU A 15 13.42 -23.59 24.53
N THR A 16 14.32 -24.52 24.78
CA THR A 16 15.75 -24.46 24.39
C THR A 16 16.10 -25.41 23.25
N ALA A 17 15.10 -26.02 22.60
CA ALA A 17 15.34 -26.92 21.47
C ALA A 17 16.06 -26.21 20.31
N ASN A 18 16.89 -26.94 19.55
CA ASN A 18 17.61 -26.38 18.42
C ASN A 18 16.66 -25.84 17.32
N ASP A 19 15.56 -26.56 17.08
CA ASP A 19 14.57 -26.18 16.07
C ASP A 19 13.65 -25.04 16.59
N PRO A 20 13.57 -23.89 15.89
CA PRO A 20 12.71 -22.78 16.28
C PRO A 20 11.22 -23.12 16.33
N GLN A 21 10.75 -24.03 15.45
CA GLN A 21 9.35 -24.45 15.45
C GLN A 21 8.98 -25.21 16.72
N THR A 22 9.88 -26.04 17.19
CA THR A 22 9.73 -26.74 18.46
C THR A 22 9.62 -25.76 19.62
N ARG A 23 10.47 -24.71 19.67
CA ARG A 23 10.39 -23.66 20.69
C ARG A 23 9.06 -22.89 20.63
N ILE A 24 8.57 -22.57 19.41
CA ILE A 24 7.27 -21.90 19.21
C ILE A 24 6.12 -22.77 19.73
N VAL A 25 6.10 -24.06 19.40
CA VAL A 25 5.05 -24.99 19.85
C VAL A 25 5.06 -25.12 21.38
N ALA A 26 6.25 -25.26 21.99
CA ALA A 26 6.39 -25.31 23.45
C ALA A 26 5.88 -24.01 24.10
N TRP A 27 6.26 -22.85 23.59
CA TRP A 27 5.79 -21.55 24.05
C TRP A 27 4.27 -21.41 24.00
N ARG A 28 3.65 -21.77 22.86
CA ARG A 28 2.19 -21.75 22.71
C ARG A 28 1.49 -22.72 23.67
N ALA A 29 2.07 -23.89 23.88
CA ALA A 29 1.52 -24.87 24.80
C ALA A 29 1.51 -24.37 26.27
N LEU A 30 2.59 -23.76 26.72
CA LEU A 30 2.67 -23.16 28.08
C LEU A 30 1.67 -22.01 28.25
N ARG A 31 1.55 -21.14 27.26
CA ARG A 31 0.55 -20.06 27.27
C ARG A 31 -0.88 -20.60 27.39
N ASN A 32 -1.23 -21.61 26.62
CA ASN A 32 -2.57 -22.20 26.63
C ASN A 32 -2.91 -22.93 27.94
N GLN A 33 -1.91 -23.26 28.74
CA GLN A 33 -2.09 -23.83 30.07
C GLN A 33 -2.12 -22.76 31.18
N GLY A 34 -2.14 -21.48 30.83
CA GLY A 34 -2.17 -20.38 31.79
C GLY A 34 -0.90 -20.25 32.64
N GLN A 35 0.20 -20.85 32.19
CA GLN A 35 1.47 -20.74 32.91
C GLN A 35 2.02 -19.32 32.86
N ALA A 36 2.86 -18.96 33.83
CA ALA A 36 3.47 -17.65 33.97
C ALA A 36 4.33 -17.29 32.75
N VAL A 37 3.69 -16.74 31.72
CA VAL A 37 4.27 -16.45 30.40
C VAL A 37 5.51 -15.55 30.53
N LEU A 38 5.51 -14.60 31.46
CA LEU A 38 6.56 -13.60 31.61
C LEU A 38 7.92 -14.16 32.01
N VAL A 39 7.93 -15.31 32.76
CA VAL A 39 9.18 -15.95 33.19
C VAL A 39 10.05 -16.34 31.99
N HIS A 40 9.43 -16.84 30.93
CA HIS A 40 10.15 -17.27 29.72
C HIS A 40 10.21 -16.18 28.64
N ALA A 41 9.31 -15.20 28.67
CA ALA A 41 9.22 -14.15 27.64
C ALA A 41 10.50 -13.32 27.55
N ALA A 42 11.12 -12.97 28.68
CA ALA A 42 12.36 -12.18 28.70
C ALA A 42 13.53 -12.92 28.01
N THR A 43 13.63 -14.23 28.20
CA THR A 43 14.65 -15.07 27.53
C THR A 43 14.34 -15.24 26.06
N LEU A 44 13.10 -15.61 25.71
CA LEU A 44 12.70 -15.84 24.32
C LEU A 44 12.62 -14.56 23.49
N ALA A 45 12.52 -13.38 24.12
CA ALA A 45 12.64 -12.09 23.44
C ALA A 45 14.05 -11.85 22.85
N GLN A 46 15.04 -12.60 23.29
CA GLN A 46 16.43 -12.57 22.79
C GLN A 46 16.74 -13.77 21.88
N ASP A 47 15.76 -14.60 21.54
CA ASP A 47 15.93 -15.76 20.67
C ASP A 47 16.54 -15.35 19.32
N SER A 48 17.46 -16.17 18.80
CA SER A 48 18.08 -15.92 17.49
C SER A 48 17.08 -15.93 16.33
N ALA A 49 16.01 -16.74 16.43
CA ALA A 49 14.98 -16.84 15.43
C ALA A 49 13.91 -15.72 15.59
N SER A 50 13.76 -14.86 14.58
CA SER A 50 12.74 -13.79 14.58
C SER A 50 11.31 -14.35 14.74
N ALA A 51 11.05 -15.54 14.24
CA ALA A 51 9.77 -16.23 14.39
C ALA A 51 9.40 -16.50 15.86
N VAL A 52 10.38 -16.91 16.71
CA VAL A 52 10.16 -17.10 18.16
C VAL A 52 9.89 -15.75 18.83
N ARG A 53 10.68 -14.75 18.53
CA ARG A 53 10.49 -13.39 19.06
C ARG A 53 9.13 -12.79 18.71
N ARG A 54 8.59 -13.07 17.48
CA ARG A 54 7.23 -12.68 17.08
C ARG A 54 6.16 -13.28 17.99
N GLU A 55 6.28 -14.56 18.30
CA GLU A 55 5.34 -15.23 19.20
C GLU A 55 5.35 -14.63 20.61
N VAL A 56 6.53 -14.24 21.09
CA VAL A 56 6.64 -13.51 22.35
C VAL A 56 5.93 -12.16 22.28
N ALA A 57 6.15 -11.40 21.21
CA ALA A 57 5.51 -10.10 21.01
C ALA A 57 3.98 -10.19 21.05
N LEU A 58 3.39 -11.15 20.33
CA LEU A 58 1.96 -11.37 20.30
C LEU A 58 1.38 -11.72 21.70
N ALA A 59 2.18 -12.40 22.52
CA ALA A 59 1.76 -12.78 23.87
C ALA A 59 1.63 -11.57 24.83
N LEU A 60 2.35 -10.49 24.53
CA LEU A 60 2.40 -9.31 25.41
C LEU A 60 1.27 -8.32 25.18
N ARG A 61 0.38 -8.55 24.19
CA ARG A 61 -0.71 -7.64 23.85
C ARG A 61 -1.54 -7.23 25.08
N ASP A 62 -2.00 -8.22 25.84
CA ASP A 62 -2.88 -8.02 26.96
C ASP A 62 -2.12 -7.97 28.30
N THR A 63 -0.77 -7.95 28.25
CA THR A 63 0.09 -7.83 29.44
C THR A 63 0.21 -6.36 29.85
N PRO A 64 0.08 -6.01 31.13
CA PRO A 64 0.26 -4.65 31.61
C PRO A 64 1.64 -4.08 31.25
N LEU A 65 1.71 -2.76 31.02
CA LEU A 65 2.95 -2.09 30.62
C LEU A 65 4.10 -2.35 31.60
N ALA A 66 3.84 -2.29 32.90
CA ALA A 66 4.86 -2.48 33.94
C ALA A 66 5.61 -3.82 33.81
N GLU A 67 4.94 -4.86 33.30
CA GLU A 67 5.48 -6.20 33.12
C GLU A 67 6.03 -6.42 31.70
N ALA A 68 5.40 -5.80 30.69
CA ALA A 68 5.74 -5.99 29.29
C ALA A 68 6.85 -5.07 28.76
N ARG A 69 7.06 -3.90 29.40
CA ARG A 69 7.88 -2.80 28.88
C ARG A 69 9.29 -3.24 28.47
N ASP A 70 10.03 -3.84 29.36
CA ASP A 70 11.44 -4.17 29.10
C ASP A 70 11.58 -5.31 28.06
N ILE A 71 10.60 -6.21 28.03
CA ILE A 71 10.53 -7.27 27.02
C ILE A 71 10.23 -6.66 25.64
N LEU A 72 9.25 -5.74 25.55
CA LEU A 72 8.93 -5.04 24.30
C LEU A 72 10.09 -4.20 23.79
N LEU A 73 10.85 -3.55 24.67
CA LEU A 73 12.06 -2.81 24.29
C LEU A 73 13.18 -3.74 23.79
N THR A 74 13.30 -4.93 24.39
CA THR A 74 14.25 -5.95 23.92
C THR A 74 13.87 -6.46 22.54
N LEU A 75 12.58 -6.74 22.32
CA LEU A 75 12.05 -7.12 21.01
C LEU A 75 12.25 -6.02 19.95
N ALA A 76 12.07 -4.74 20.31
CA ALA A 76 12.32 -3.62 19.41
C ALA A 76 13.76 -3.58 18.91
N ARG A 77 14.75 -3.84 19.78
CA ARG A 77 16.17 -3.92 19.40
C ARG A 77 16.48 -5.08 18.43
N GLY A 78 15.65 -6.14 18.47
CA GLY A 78 15.75 -7.28 17.57
C GLY A 78 15.12 -7.08 16.19
N TYR A 79 14.51 -5.92 15.92
CA TYR A 79 13.93 -5.62 14.61
C TYR A 79 15.01 -5.20 13.61
N ASP A 80 15.03 -5.84 12.43
CA ASP A 80 16.04 -5.63 11.39
C ASP A 80 15.73 -4.47 10.42
N GLY A 81 14.57 -3.85 10.54
CA GLY A 81 14.11 -2.79 9.65
C GLY A 81 13.44 -3.29 8.36
N GLN A 82 13.28 -4.60 8.17
CA GLN A 82 12.76 -5.20 6.94
C GLN A 82 11.61 -6.19 7.17
N ASP A 83 11.68 -7.03 8.21
CA ASP A 83 10.64 -8.03 8.50
C ASP A 83 9.32 -7.37 8.92
N ARG A 84 8.45 -7.13 7.93
CA ARG A 84 7.13 -6.54 8.15
C ARG A 84 6.29 -7.36 9.14
N THR A 85 6.36 -8.66 9.08
CA THR A 85 5.59 -9.55 9.96
C THR A 85 6.05 -9.41 11.41
N TYR A 86 7.36 -9.25 11.61
CA TYR A 86 7.93 -8.96 12.93
C TYR A 86 7.42 -7.63 13.49
N LEU A 87 7.47 -6.57 12.67
CA LEU A 87 7.03 -5.24 13.05
C LEU A 87 5.55 -5.21 13.47
N GLU A 88 4.69 -5.90 12.70
CA GLU A 88 3.26 -5.99 13.03
C GLU A 88 3.01 -6.76 14.34
N ALA A 89 3.69 -7.89 14.53
CA ALA A 89 3.57 -8.67 15.76
C ALA A 89 4.02 -7.86 17.00
N TRP A 90 5.15 -7.15 16.88
CA TRP A 90 5.64 -6.27 17.94
C TRP A 90 4.66 -5.13 18.22
N GLY A 91 4.13 -4.49 17.18
CA GLY A 91 3.14 -3.43 17.35
C GLY A 91 1.84 -3.92 17.99
N LEU A 92 1.41 -5.17 17.72
CA LEU A 92 0.29 -5.77 18.44
C LEU A 92 0.61 -5.97 19.92
N GLY A 93 1.82 -6.37 20.27
CA GLY A 93 2.29 -6.44 21.66
C GLY A 93 2.29 -5.08 22.38
N CYS A 94 2.49 -4.01 21.62
CA CYS A 94 2.48 -2.63 22.14
C CYS A 94 1.07 -2.02 22.25
N SER A 95 -0.01 -2.73 21.84
CA SER A 95 -1.36 -2.16 21.84
C SER A 95 -1.74 -1.57 23.19
N GLY A 96 -2.16 -0.29 23.19
CA GLY A 96 -2.50 0.48 24.39
C GLY A 96 -1.30 0.93 25.24
N LYS A 97 -0.07 0.77 24.72
CA LYS A 97 1.21 1.11 25.40
C LYS A 97 2.10 1.97 24.50
N GLU A 98 1.58 2.40 23.34
CA GLU A 98 2.36 2.98 22.23
C GLU A 98 3.14 4.23 22.68
N ALA A 99 2.51 5.12 23.45
CA ALA A 99 3.11 6.39 23.86
C ALA A 99 4.31 6.17 24.80
N GLU A 100 4.13 5.29 25.79
CA GLU A 100 5.15 5.00 26.79
C GLU A 100 6.32 4.18 26.22
N ILE A 101 6.01 3.23 25.31
CA ILE A 101 7.04 2.47 24.60
C ILE A 101 7.84 3.41 23.68
N TYR A 102 7.16 4.32 22.96
CA TYR A 102 7.86 5.32 22.16
C TYR A 102 8.77 6.22 23.01
N ALA A 103 8.26 6.74 24.12
CA ALA A 103 9.05 7.58 25.03
C ALA A 103 10.31 6.85 25.51
N ALA A 104 10.18 5.58 25.86
CA ALA A 104 11.32 4.75 26.29
C ALA A 104 12.32 4.48 25.16
N LEU A 105 11.82 4.21 23.94
CA LEU A 105 12.67 4.04 22.75
C LEU A 105 13.42 5.34 22.44
N ALA A 106 12.73 6.47 22.41
CA ALA A 106 13.34 7.78 22.14
C ALA A 106 14.41 8.14 23.16
N ALA A 107 14.16 7.88 24.45
CA ALA A 107 15.15 8.10 25.52
C ALA A 107 16.37 7.19 25.39
N SER A 108 16.24 6.02 24.81
CA SER A 108 17.36 5.05 24.62
C SER A 108 18.16 5.28 23.35
N GLN A 109 17.72 6.17 22.44
CA GLN A 109 18.43 6.48 21.21
C GLN A 109 19.67 7.35 21.50
N THR A 110 20.79 6.97 20.94
CA THR A 110 22.02 7.79 20.96
C THR A 110 21.95 8.89 19.89
N GLU A 111 21.32 8.62 18.76
CA GLU A 111 21.12 9.58 17.69
C GLU A 111 19.76 10.31 17.87
N GLN A 112 19.82 11.57 18.19
CA GLN A 112 18.63 12.43 18.40
C GLN A 112 18.16 13.13 17.12
N ASP A 113 19.02 13.21 16.09
CA ASP A 113 18.67 13.81 14.81
C ASP A 113 17.71 12.90 14.05
N ALA A 114 16.46 13.36 13.89
CA ALA A 114 15.44 12.60 13.16
C ALA A 114 15.85 12.26 11.72
N LEU A 115 16.68 13.07 11.09
CA LEU A 115 17.13 12.82 9.71
C LEU A 115 18.10 11.63 9.60
N LYS A 116 18.69 11.23 10.70
CA LYS A 116 19.63 10.11 10.78
C LYS A 116 19.01 8.82 11.35
N TRP A 117 17.73 8.79 11.57
CA TRP A 117 17.06 7.56 12.04
C TRP A 117 17.36 6.38 11.13
N SER A 118 17.70 5.26 11.72
CA SER A 118 17.83 4.01 10.98
C SER A 118 16.48 3.55 10.42
N PRO A 119 16.44 2.77 9.34
CA PRO A 119 15.20 2.18 8.81
C PRO A 119 14.42 1.40 9.88
N ALA A 120 15.13 0.69 10.76
CA ALA A 120 14.52 -0.05 11.85
C ALA A 120 13.80 0.88 12.83
N TYR A 121 14.47 1.93 13.31
CA TYR A 121 13.86 2.89 14.24
C TYR A 121 12.69 3.64 13.60
N ALA A 122 12.84 4.10 12.36
CA ALA A 122 11.75 4.75 11.62
C ALA A 122 10.53 3.83 11.46
N GLY A 123 10.76 2.53 11.23
CA GLY A 123 9.71 1.52 11.17
C GLY A 123 8.99 1.33 12.50
N LEU A 124 9.71 1.27 13.61
CA LEU A 124 9.14 1.19 14.96
C LEU A 124 8.28 2.43 15.29
N VAL A 125 8.78 3.63 14.99
CA VAL A 125 8.03 4.88 15.18
C VAL A 125 6.76 4.90 14.34
N TRP A 126 6.86 4.51 13.06
CA TRP A 126 5.70 4.39 12.19
C TRP A 126 4.65 3.42 12.76
N ARG A 127 5.08 2.30 13.32
CA ARG A 127 4.16 1.27 13.83
C ARG A 127 3.43 1.69 15.12
N LEU A 128 4.08 2.50 15.95
CA LEU A 128 3.49 3.01 17.19
C LEU A 128 2.58 4.23 16.97
N THR A 129 2.77 4.99 15.89
CA THR A 129 2.03 6.22 15.57
C THR A 129 1.89 7.20 16.76
N PRO A 130 2.96 7.50 17.52
CA PRO A 130 2.85 8.31 18.72
C PRO A 130 2.72 9.79 18.37
N ALA A 131 1.86 10.53 19.08
CA ALA A 131 1.68 11.97 18.90
C ALA A 131 3.01 12.75 19.03
N ALA A 132 3.88 12.34 19.94
CA ALA A 132 5.18 12.97 20.15
C ALA A 132 6.16 12.84 18.96
N ALA A 133 5.87 11.95 17.99
CA ALA A 133 6.68 11.81 16.77
C ALA A 133 6.27 12.75 15.64
N VAL A 134 5.25 13.58 15.78
CA VAL A 134 4.76 14.47 14.70
C VAL A 134 5.87 15.41 14.21
N ALA A 135 6.53 16.13 15.11
CA ALA A 135 7.58 17.08 14.73
C ALA A 135 8.77 16.42 14.02
N PRO A 136 9.39 15.34 14.53
CA PRO A 136 10.46 14.66 13.82
C PRO A 136 10.02 14.02 12.50
N LEU A 137 8.82 13.46 12.40
CA LEU A 137 8.28 12.93 11.13
C LEU A 137 8.06 14.03 10.10
N ALA A 138 7.52 15.19 10.52
CA ALA A 138 7.35 16.34 9.64
C ALA A 138 8.71 16.88 9.13
N ALA A 139 9.73 16.89 9.97
CA ALA A 139 11.10 17.24 9.56
C ALA A 139 11.63 16.26 8.51
N ARG A 140 11.47 14.95 8.71
CA ARG A 140 11.87 13.92 7.73
C ARG A 140 11.15 14.09 6.39
N ALA A 141 9.83 14.33 6.40
CA ALA A 141 9.05 14.51 5.19
C ALA A 141 9.51 15.72 4.36
N ARG A 142 9.98 16.78 5.01
CA ARG A 142 10.50 18.02 4.36
C ARG A 142 11.94 17.89 3.87
N ALA A 143 12.73 17.03 4.49
CA ALA A 143 14.18 16.99 4.28
C ALA A 143 14.55 16.44 2.89
N THR A 144 14.98 17.28 1.98
CA THR A 144 15.42 16.89 0.62
C THR A 144 16.74 16.09 0.62
N THR A 145 17.45 16.04 1.74
CA THR A 145 18.62 15.19 1.95
C THR A 145 18.28 13.71 2.14
N LEU A 146 17.03 13.41 2.48
CA LEU A 146 16.54 12.03 2.57
C LEU A 146 16.03 11.54 1.22
N SER A 147 16.06 10.22 1.04
CA SER A 147 15.47 9.58 -0.13
C SER A 147 13.96 9.87 -0.23
N GLU A 148 13.42 9.91 -1.45
CA GLU A 148 11.98 10.09 -1.64
C GLU A 148 11.19 9.01 -0.89
N LYS A 149 11.66 7.76 -0.89
CA LYS A 149 11.07 6.64 -0.15
C LYS A 149 10.94 6.96 1.35
N ASP A 150 11.99 7.47 1.98
CA ASP A 150 11.98 7.79 3.42
C ASP A 150 11.07 8.97 3.73
N ARG A 151 11.02 9.96 2.85
CA ARG A 151 10.13 11.12 2.96
C ARG A 151 8.66 10.69 2.83
N LEU A 152 8.33 9.84 1.87
CA LEU A 152 6.98 9.29 1.69
C LEU A 152 6.57 8.41 2.88
N ALA A 153 7.49 7.62 3.43
CA ALA A 153 7.24 6.85 4.64
C ALA A 153 6.90 7.75 5.83
N ALA A 154 7.57 8.90 5.97
CA ALA A 154 7.27 9.88 7.01
C ALA A 154 5.88 10.54 6.81
N VAL A 155 5.51 10.86 5.57
CA VAL A 155 4.14 11.35 5.24
C VAL A 155 3.10 10.30 5.62
N THR A 156 3.33 9.04 5.28
CA THR A 156 2.43 7.94 5.64
C THR A 156 2.30 7.80 7.16
N ALA A 157 3.40 7.89 7.89
CA ALA A 157 3.39 7.83 9.35
C ALA A 157 2.55 8.95 9.96
N LEU A 158 2.70 10.18 9.49
CA LEU A 158 1.87 11.33 9.89
C LEU A 158 0.37 11.06 9.64
N GLY A 159 0.03 10.45 8.51
CA GLY A 159 -1.35 10.12 8.15
C GLY A 159 -2.04 9.14 9.11
N PHE A 160 -1.27 8.34 9.82
CA PHE A 160 -1.79 7.42 10.84
C PHE A 160 -1.91 8.04 12.23
N ILE A 161 -1.27 9.18 12.52
CA ILE A 161 -1.36 9.86 13.82
C ILE A 161 -2.63 10.72 13.87
N PRO A 162 -3.62 10.40 14.71
CA PRO A 162 -4.93 11.05 14.70
C PRO A 162 -4.94 12.36 15.52
N THR A 163 -3.96 13.23 15.30
CA THR A 163 -3.88 14.53 16.00
C THR A 163 -3.97 15.69 15.02
N ARG A 164 -4.43 16.84 15.51
CA ARG A 164 -4.51 18.06 14.71
C ARG A 164 -3.13 18.48 14.20
N GLU A 165 -2.09 18.37 14.99
CA GLU A 165 -0.71 18.73 14.65
C GLU A 165 -0.18 17.88 13.49
N ALA A 166 -0.48 16.57 13.49
CA ALA A 166 -0.10 15.68 12.39
C ALA A 166 -0.81 16.07 11.08
N VAL A 167 -2.12 16.31 11.16
CA VAL A 167 -2.94 16.68 10.00
C VAL A 167 -2.52 18.05 9.44
N PHE A 168 -2.23 19.03 10.30
CA PHE A 168 -1.76 20.35 9.87
C PHE A 168 -0.35 20.28 9.26
N SER A 169 0.51 19.40 9.76
CA SER A 169 1.80 19.09 9.11
C SER A 169 1.61 18.52 7.70
N LEU A 170 0.59 17.68 7.49
CA LEU A 170 0.24 17.17 6.16
C LEU A 170 -0.33 18.26 5.25
N LEU A 171 -1.16 19.17 5.78
CA LEU A 171 -1.65 20.35 5.03
C LEU A 171 -0.50 21.23 4.58
N ASP A 172 0.48 21.48 5.44
CA ASP A 172 1.68 22.24 5.11
C ASP A 172 2.50 21.55 4.00
N LEU A 173 2.68 20.22 4.10
CA LEU A 173 3.37 19.44 3.06
C LEU A 173 2.60 19.46 1.73
N ALA A 174 1.27 19.34 1.77
CA ALA A 174 0.43 19.44 0.59
C ALA A 174 0.52 20.79 -0.12
N GLN A 175 0.77 21.86 0.62
CA GLN A 175 0.89 23.22 0.10
C GLN A 175 2.31 23.59 -0.35
N GLN A 176 3.33 23.17 0.40
CA GLN A 176 4.69 23.70 0.28
C GLN A 176 5.68 22.71 -0.33
N ALA A 177 5.45 21.40 -0.22
CA ALA A 177 6.33 20.41 -0.83
C ALA A 177 6.13 20.33 -2.36
N THR A 178 6.96 19.54 -3.01
CA THR A 178 6.89 19.29 -4.46
C THR A 178 6.93 17.80 -4.75
N GLY A 179 6.56 17.41 -5.97
CA GLY A 179 6.67 16.03 -6.45
C GLY A 179 5.73 15.06 -5.71
N MET A 180 6.22 13.85 -5.46
CA MET A 180 5.41 12.79 -4.85
C MET A 180 5.07 13.07 -3.38
N VAL A 181 5.94 13.76 -2.64
CA VAL A 181 5.65 14.14 -1.25
C VAL A 181 4.43 15.04 -1.15
N GLN A 182 4.34 16.06 -2.01
CA GLN A 182 3.18 16.95 -2.10
C GLN A 182 1.91 16.16 -2.43
N LYS A 183 1.97 15.35 -3.49
CA LYS A 183 0.82 14.56 -3.95
C LYS A 183 0.32 13.60 -2.88
N HIS A 184 1.23 12.93 -2.20
CA HIS A 184 0.89 11.96 -1.15
C HIS A 184 0.29 12.64 0.08
N ALA A 185 0.85 13.78 0.52
CA ALA A 185 0.27 14.58 1.61
C ALA A 185 -1.12 15.11 1.23
N PHE A 186 -1.29 15.64 0.01
CA PHE A 186 -2.57 16.09 -0.51
C PHE A 186 -3.61 14.97 -0.53
N TRP A 187 -3.21 13.78 -0.99
CA TRP A 187 -4.09 12.61 -0.98
C TRP A 187 -4.62 12.31 0.43
N TRP A 188 -3.74 12.31 1.44
CA TRP A 188 -4.14 12.07 2.83
C TRP A 188 -5.17 13.10 3.30
N VAL A 189 -4.90 14.39 3.14
CA VAL A 189 -5.76 15.46 3.69
C VAL A 189 -7.12 15.53 3.00
N VAL A 190 -7.18 15.25 1.71
CA VAL A 190 -8.46 15.25 0.97
C VAL A 190 -9.29 14.01 1.32
N ASN A 191 -8.70 12.81 1.29
CA ASN A 191 -9.45 11.57 1.46
C ASN A 191 -9.97 11.35 2.89
N TYR A 192 -9.31 11.93 3.91
CA TYR A 192 -9.71 11.72 5.30
C TYR A 192 -10.35 12.95 5.97
N SER A 193 -10.48 14.07 5.26
CA SER A 193 -11.04 15.33 5.78
C SER A 193 -12.44 15.16 6.36
N LYS A 194 -13.31 14.41 5.69
CA LYS A 194 -14.71 14.20 6.07
C LYS A 194 -14.94 12.90 6.87
N THR A 195 -13.93 12.07 7.05
CA THR A 195 -14.04 10.78 7.72
C THR A 195 -13.22 10.77 9.00
N ARG A 196 -12.01 10.24 8.97
CA ARG A 196 -11.13 10.10 10.14
C ARG A 196 -10.85 11.44 10.84
N TRP A 197 -10.82 12.55 10.10
CA TRP A 197 -10.45 13.89 10.59
C TRP A 197 -11.59 14.91 10.54
N ALA A 198 -12.83 14.46 10.41
CA ALA A 198 -14.01 15.34 10.29
C ALA A 198 -14.10 16.40 11.40
N GLY A 199 -13.67 16.09 12.63
CA GLY A 199 -13.68 17.03 13.76
C GLY A 199 -12.48 17.97 13.88
N LEU A 200 -11.47 17.85 12.99
CA LEU A 200 -10.19 18.57 13.11
C LEU A 200 -10.12 19.88 12.31
N GLY A 201 -11.20 20.27 11.63
CA GLY A 201 -11.26 21.53 10.85
C GLY A 201 -10.53 21.48 9.51
N VAL A 202 -10.24 20.28 8.99
CA VAL A 202 -9.41 20.07 7.78
C VAL A 202 -10.06 20.64 6.52
N GLU A 203 -11.39 20.51 6.37
CA GLU A 203 -12.09 21.02 5.18
C GLU A 203 -12.01 22.55 5.07
N ALA A 204 -12.17 23.25 6.20
CA ALA A 204 -12.04 24.69 6.25
C ALA A 204 -10.62 25.15 5.84
N GLU A 205 -9.60 24.44 6.33
CA GLU A 205 -8.21 24.70 6.00
C GLU A 205 -7.88 24.40 4.53
N LEU A 206 -8.36 23.29 3.99
CA LEU A 206 -8.20 22.94 2.57
C LEU A 206 -8.74 24.07 1.67
N LYS A 207 -9.93 24.59 2.00
CA LYS A 207 -10.56 25.69 1.28
C LYS A 207 -9.82 27.02 1.49
N ALA A 208 -9.49 27.36 2.74
CA ALA A 208 -8.79 28.59 3.08
C ALA A 208 -7.41 28.68 2.41
N ARG A 209 -6.70 27.56 2.31
CA ARG A 209 -5.39 27.46 1.64
C ARG A 209 -5.49 27.33 0.12
N GLY A 210 -6.69 27.24 -0.45
CA GLY A 210 -6.91 27.03 -1.89
C GLY A 210 -6.44 25.67 -2.40
N LEU A 211 -6.25 24.69 -1.51
CA LEU A 211 -5.80 23.34 -1.84
C LEU A 211 -6.92 22.50 -2.45
N TYR A 212 -8.14 22.60 -1.89
CA TYR A 212 -9.29 21.89 -2.36
C TYR A 212 -10.58 22.64 -2.01
N ASP A 213 -11.37 22.95 -3.03
CA ASP A 213 -12.72 23.52 -2.89
C ASP A 213 -13.68 22.77 -3.81
N PRO A 214 -14.57 21.94 -3.28
CA PRO A 214 -15.53 21.19 -4.08
C PRO A 214 -16.35 22.05 -5.04
N ALA A 215 -16.65 23.30 -4.67
CA ALA A 215 -17.42 24.22 -5.49
C ALA A 215 -16.69 24.71 -6.74
N LYS A 216 -15.37 24.55 -6.79
CA LYS A 216 -14.51 24.99 -7.91
C LYS A 216 -14.03 23.83 -8.79
N LEU A 217 -14.42 22.59 -8.49
CA LEU A 217 -14.00 21.44 -9.26
C LEU A 217 -14.65 21.44 -10.64
N VAL A 218 -13.81 21.28 -11.67
CA VAL A 218 -14.28 21.00 -13.03
C VAL A 218 -14.22 19.48 -13.24
N ILE A 219 -15.40 18.87 -13.30
CA ILE A 219 -15.50 17.44 -13.55
C ILE A 219 -15.72 17.24 -15.05
N THR A 220 -14.83 16.48 -15.66
CA THR A 220 -14.85 16.21 -17.10
C THR A 220 -15.45 14.84 -17.35
N GLU A 221 -16.36 14.76 -18.32
CA GLU A 221 -16.90 13.49 -18.81
C GLU A 221 -15.77 12.64 -19.41
N SER A 222 -15.81 11.34 -19.17
CA SER A 222 -14.84 10.39 -19.70
C SER A 222 -15.53 9.07 -19.99
N ILE A 223 -15.78 8.80 -21.26
CA ILE A 223 -16.46 7.59 -21.69
C ILE A 223 -15.49 6.73 -22.50
N VAL A 224 -15.26 5.51 -22.04
CA VAL A 224 -14.55 4.49 -22.83
C VAL A 224 -15.57 3.89 -23.80
N PRO A 225 -15.33 3.96 -25.13
CA PRO A 225 -16.29 3.47 -26.12
C PRO A 225 -16.51 1.96 -26.02
N GLU A 226 -17.69 1.50 -26.40
CA GLU A 226 -17.96 0.07 -26.52
C GLU A 226 -17.03 -0.58 -27.57
N PRO A 227 -16.48 -1.77 -27.25
CA PRO A 227 -15.65 -2.48 -28.22
C PRO A 227 -16.51 -2.95 -29.40
N PRO A 228 -16.08 -2.74 -30.66
CA PRO A 228 -16.71 -3.35 -31.80
C PRO A 228 -16.50 -4.87 -31.78
N ALA A 229 -17.27 -5.58 -32.59
CA ALA A 229 -16.99 -6.99 -32.87
C ALA A 229 -15.59 -7.10 -33.51
N THR A 230 -14.73 -7.96 -32.94
CA THR A 230 -13.37 -8.10 -33.45
C THR A 230 -13.37 -8.70 -34.86
N LYS A 231 -12.53 -8.12 -35.73
CA LYS A 231 -12.25 -8.62 -37.09
C LYS A 231 -10.92 -9.39 -37.12
N LEU A 232 -10.22 -9.49 -36.02
CA LEU A 232 -8.94 -10.16 -35.96
C LEU A 232 -9.09 -11.69 -36.00
N PRO A 233 -8.09 -12.40 -36.54
CA PRO A 233 -8.04 -13.86 -36.48
C PRO A 233 -8.02 -14.37 -35.00
N SER A 234 -8.19 -15.67 -34.84
CA SER A 234 -8.10 -16.30 -33.55
C SER A 234 -6.74 -16.07 -32.85
N VAL A 235 -6.72 -16.11 -31.52
CA VAL A 235 -5.49 -16.00 -30.72
C VAL A 235 -4.41 -16.99 -31.19
N ALA A 236 -4.82 -18.22 -31.55
CA ALA A 236 -3.91 -19.25 -32.03
C ALA A 236 -3.29 -18.88 -33.41
N ALA A 237 -4.09 -18.27 -34.30
CA ALA A 237 -3.60 -17.83 -35.61
C ALA A 237 -2.62 -16.66 -35.47
N ILE A 238 -2.88 -15.72 -34.57
CA ILE A 238 -1.95 -14.60 -34.27
C ILE A 238 -0.66 -15.13 -33.64
N ALA A 239 -0.76 -16.11 -32.70
CA ALA A 239 0.39 -16.70 -32.04
C ALA A 239 1.30 -17.49 -32.98
N ALA A 240 0.80 -17.92 -34.13
CA ALA A 240 1.57 -18.58 -35.18
C ALA A 240 2.38 -17.60 -36.07
N LEU A 241 2.11 -16.28 -35.98
CA LEU A 241 2.86 -15.26 -36.72
C LEU A 241 4.23 -15.02 -36.09
N THR A 242 5.22 -14.77 -36.96
CA THR A 242 6.53 -14.31 -36.47
C THR A 242 6.47 -12.81 -36.19
N GLY A 243 6.56 -12.44 -34.92
CA GLY A 243 6.56 -11.03 -34.48
C GLY A 243 7.95 -10.40 -34.61
N ASP A 244 7.98 -9.12 -34.97
CA ASP A 244 9.20 -8.29 -35.05
C ASP A 244 9.25 -7.32 -33.85
N PRO A 245 10.20 -7.49 -32.90
CA PRO A 245 10.28 -6.62 -31.73
C PRO A 245 10.66 -5.17 -32.08
N VAL A 246 11.26 -4.89 -33.22
CA VAL A 246 11.60 -3.51 -33.66
C VAL A 246 10.33 -2.77 -34.09
N ARG A 247 9.49 -3.41 -34.88
CA ARG A 247 8.17 -2.84 -35.24
C ARG A 247 7.28 -2.75 -33.98
N GLY A 248 7.31 -3.77 -33.14
CA GLY A 248 6.57 -3.77 -31.85
C GLY A 248 6.92 -2.61 -30.94
N ALA A 249 8.19 -2.22 -30.87
CA ALA A 249 8.64 -1.05 -30.10
C ALA A 249 8.01 0.27 -30.57
N ALA A 250 7.75 0.41 -31.88
CA ALA A 250 7.05 1.59 -32.39
C ALA A 250 5.55 1.54 -32.10
N LEU A 251 4.92 0.37 -32.23
CA LEU A 251 3.48 0.20 -32.01
C LEU A 251 3.06 0.28 -30.53
N VAL A 252 3.93 -0.12 -29.62
CA VAL A 252 3.65 -0.13 -28.18
C VAL A 252 3.47 1.28 -27.58
N THR A 253 3.82 2.32 -28.32
CA THR A 253 3.68 3.71 -27.87
C THR A 253 2.24 4.07 -27.48
N ALA A 254 1.23 3.49 -28.14
CA ALA A 254 -0.17 3.64 -27.75
C ALA A 254 -0.48 3.05 -26.37
N CYS A 255 0.25 2.04 -25.94
CA CYS A 255 0.06 1.40 -24.64
C CYS A 255 0.51 2.30 -23.46
N TYR A 256 1.43 3.25 -23.69
CA TYR A 256 1.89 4.21 -22.66
C TYR A 256 0.79 5.13 -22.14
N LEU A 257 -0.31 5.28 -22.88
CA LEU A 257 -1.48 6.05 -22.42
C LEU A 257 -2.15 5.42 -21.20
N CYS A 258 -1.94 4.11 -20.98
CA CYS A 258 -2.60 3.37 -19.93
C CYS A 258 -1.63 2.55 -19.08
N HIS A 259 -0.51 2.11 -19.64
CA HIS A 259 0.41 1.17 -18.99
C HIS A 259 1.80 1.76 -18.79
N ARG A 260 2.42 1.39 -17.69
CA ARG A 260 3.84 1.64 -17.47
C ARG A 260 4.67 0.51 -18.06
N ILE A 261 5.69 0.87 -18.85
CA ILE A 261 6.67 -0.05 -19.45
C ILE A 261 8.06 0.54 -19.22
N GLY A 262 8.86 -0.07 -18.36
CA GLY A 262 10.10 0.55 -17.86
C GLY A 262 9.80 1.85 -17.14
N ASP A 263 10.45 2.93 -17.58
CA ASP A 263 10.26 4.28 -17.01
C ASP A 263 9.26 5.14 -17.81
N GLN A 264 8.59 4.57 -18.82
CA GLN A 264 7.65 5.29 -19.66
C GLN A 264 6.20 4.89 -19.39
N GLY A 265 5.27 5.80 -19.70
CA GLY A 265 3.84 5.58 -19.59
C GLY A 265 3.24 5.96 -18.25
N VAL A 266 1.99 5.56 -18.00
CA VAL A 266 1.21 5.87 -16.81
C VAL A 266 0.72 4.60 -16.12
N GLU A 267 0.40 4.72 -14.83
CA GLU A 267 -0.14 3.62 -14.03
C GLU A 267 -1.67 3.68 -13.96
N TYR A 268 -2.31 3.59 -15.12
CA TYR A 268 -3.78 3.46 -15.24
C TYR A 268 -4.19 2.00 -15.42
N GLY A 269 -3.40 1.21 -16.13
CA GLY A 269 -3.51 -0.24 -16.24
C GLY A 269 -2.34 -0.95 -15.54
N PRO A 270 -2.33 -2.29 -15.50
CA PRO A 270 -1.20 -3.05 -14.96
C PRO A 270 0.12 -2.70 -15.66
N THR A 271 1.23 -2.69 -14.89
CA THR A 271 2.56 -2.53 -15.50
C THR A 271 2.90 -3.70 -16.42
N LEU A 272 3.40 -3.40 -17.62
CA LEU A 272 3.74 -4.41 -18.64
C LEU A 272 5.22 -4.80 -18.62
N THR A 273 6.09 -4.14 -17.86
CA THR A 273 7.54 -4.37 -17.85
C THR A 273 7.94 -5.85 -17.65
N SER A 274 7.21 -6.56 -16.78
CA SER A 274 7.46 -7.98 -16.50
C SER A 274 6.28 -8.89 -16.88
N PHE A 275 5.11 -8.32 -17.16
CA PHE A 275 3.89 -9.09 -17.41
C PHE A 275 4.06 -10.09 -18.55
N ALA A 276 4.54 -9.65 -19.69
CA ALA A 276 4.67 -10.51 -20.88
C ALA A 276 5.70 -11.63 -20.67
N LYS A 277 6.73 -11.43 -19.84
CA LYS A 277 7.70 -12.48 -19.52
C LYS A 277 7.09 -13.59 -18.66
N LEU A 278 6.19 -13.23 -17.77
CA LEU A 278 5.57 -14.17 -16.83
C LEU A 278 4.37 -14.92 -17.41
N GLN A 279 3.78 -14.41 -18.52
CA GLN A 279 2.60 -15.00 -19.15
C GLN A 279 2.98 -15.77 -20.44
N THR A 280 2.11 -16.68 -20.88
CA THR A 280 2.28 -17.32 -22.20
C THR A 280 1.97 -16.33 -23.31
N THR A 281 2.51 -16.57 -24.51
CA THR A 281 2.24 -15.74 -25.70
C THR A 281 0.73 -15.63 -25.99
N ALA A 282 -0.01 -16.71 -25.87
CA ALA A 282 -1.46 -16.74 -26.07
C ALA A 282 -2.21 -15.86 -25.05
N VAL A 283 -1.80 -15.84 -23.80
CA VAL A 283 -2.40 -14.99 -22.77
C VAL A 283 -2.17 -13.52 -23.09
N VAL A 284 -0.95 -13.14 -23.47
CA VAL A 284 -0.64 -11.74 -23.81
C VAL A 284 -1.43 -11.29 -25.05
N ILE A 285 -1.51 -12.13 -26.10
CA ILE A 285 -2.33 -11.85 -27.29
C ILE A 285 -3.80 -11.68 -26.89
N ASN A 286 -4.35 -12.62 -26.11
CA ASN A 286 -5.75 -12.54 -25.69
C ASN A 286 -6.06 -11.28 -24.88
N SER A 287 -5.15 -10.85 -24.01
CA SER A 287 -5.31 -9.60 -23.25
C SER A 287 -5.36 -8.35 -24.14
N ILE A 288 -4.71 -8.36 -25.31
CA ILE A 288 -4.73 -7.25 -26.27
C ILE A 288 -5.98 -7.32 -27.17
N VAL A 289 -6.36 -8.53 -27.61
CA VAL A 289 -7.47 -8.72 -28.55
C VAL A 289 -8.83 -8.71 -27.81
N ASN A 290 -8.90 -9.36 -26.66
CA ASN A 290 -10.11 -9.54 -25.87
C ASN A 290 -9.93 -9.04 -24.42
N PRO A 291 -9.69 -7.75 -24.19
CA PRO A 291 -9.30 -7.23 -22.86
C PRO A 291 -10.38 -7.39 -21.78
N SER A 292 -11.62 -7.69 -22.16
CA SER A 292 -12.72 -7.94 -21.23
C SER A 292 -12.87 -9.42 -20.85
N SER A 293 -12.09 -10.33 -21.45
CA SER A 293 -12.18 -11.77 -21.17
C SER A 293 -11.60 -12.13 -19.80
N ASP A 294 -10.59 -11.38 -19.35
CA ASP A 294 -9.96 -11.54 -18.05
C ASP A 294 -9.43 -10.18 -17.57
N ILE A 295 -10.05 -9.62 -16.53
CA ILE A 295 -9.69 -8.34 -15.96
C ILE A 295 -8.87 -8.59 -14.70
N SER A 296 -7.62 -8.14 -14.68
CA SER A 296 -6.74 -8.27 -13.52
C SER A 296 -7.37 -7.66 -12.26
N HIS A 297 -7.16 -8.32 -11.12
CA HIS A 297 -7.65 -7.85 -9.83
C HIS A 297 -7.19 -6.40 -9.57
N GLY A 298 -8.13 -5.54 -9.12
CA GLY A 298 -7.87 -4.12 -8.88
C GLY A 298 -8.05 -3.20 -10.10
N PHE A 299 -8.30 -3.77 -11.30
CA PHE A 299 -8.48 -2.99 -12.53
C PHE A 299 -9.90 -3.05 -13.11
N ALA A 300 -10.87 -3.49 -12.31
CA ALA A 300 -12.27 -3.46 -12.70
C ALA A 300 -12.76 -2.00 -12.83
N GLY A 301 -13.28 -1.65 -14.00
CA GLY A 301 -13.78 -0.31 -14.28
C GLY A 301 -15.10 0.00 -13.59
N GLY A 302 -15.28 1.27 -13.21
CA GLY A 302 -16.52 1.84 -12.73
C GLY A 302 -17.20 2.74 -13.76
N VAL A 303 -18.51 2.88 -13.64
CA VAL A 303 -19.36 3.88 -14.31
C VAL A 303 -19.95 4.77 -13.25
N ILE A 304 -19.51 5.99 -13.19
CA ILE A 304 -20.02 7.02 -12.29
C ILE A 304 -20.93 7.93 -13.10
N THR A 305 -22.23 7.97 -12.74
CA THR A 305 -23.17 8.92 -13.31
C THR A 305 -23.40 10.04 -12.33
N LEU A 306 -23.21 11.28 -12.75
CA LEU A 306 -23.46 12.46 -11.94
C LEU A 306 -24.92 12.90 -12.02
N ARG A 307 -25.34 13.75 -11.08
CA ARG A 307 -26.70 14.30 -11.04
C ARG A 307 -26.98 15.24 -12.20
N ASP A 308 -25.96 15.88 -12.79
CA ASP A 308 -26.06 16.71 -13.99
C ASP A 308 -26.08 15.89 -15.29
N GLY A 309 -25.99 14.56 -15.21
CA GLY A 309 -26.04 13.63 -16.33
C GLY A 309 -24.72 13.22 -16.89
N LYS A 310 -23.60 13.84 -16.50
CA LYS A 310 -22.27 13.43 -16.95
C LYS A 310 -21.96 12.00 -16.55
N ILE A 311 -21.21 11.31 -17.41
CA ILE A 311 -20.77 9.91 -17.22
C ILE A 311 -19.26 9.88 -17.19
N ILE A 312 -18.71 9.18 -16.20
CA ILE A 312 -17.27 9.01 -16.03
C ILE A 312 -16.97 7.51 -15.93
N HIS A 313 -16.24 6.99 -16.90
CA HIS A 313 -15.66 5.67 -16.86
C HIS A 313 -14.24 5.77 -16.28
N GLY A 314 -13.90 4.92 -15.32
CA GLY A 314 -12.57 4.93 -14.74
C GLY A 314 -12.39 3.91 -13.63
N LEU A 315 -11.17 3.87 -13.09
CA LEU A 315 -10.87 3.11 -11.88
C LEU A 315 -11.30 3.94 -10.66
N VAL A 316 -12.12 3.37 -9.80
CA VAL A 316 -12.50 3.98 -8.53
C VAL A 316 -11.41 3.65 -7.51
N LEU A 317 -10.49 4.59 -7.28
CA LEU A 317 -9.37 4.43 -6.36
C LEU A 317 -9.79 4.61 -4.90
N SER A 318 -10.82 5.42 -4.66
CA SER A 318 -11.43 5.62 -3.34
C SER A 318 -12.93 5.86 -3.49
N SER A 319 -13.72 5.18 -2.68
CA SER A 319 -15.19 5.35 -2.61
C SER A 319 -15.61 6.34 -1.51
N GLY A 320 -14.67 7.09 -0.95
CA GLY A 320 -14.93 8.10 0.09
C GLY A 320 -15.63 9.35 -0.44
N ASP A 321 -15.59 10.41 0.34
CA ASP A 321 -16.01 11.74 -0.07
C ASP A 321 -14.81 12.70 0.01
N PRO A 322 -14.25 13.11 -1.14
CA PRO A 322 -14.70 12.84 -2.51
C PRO A 322 -14.39 11.40 -2.99
N LEU A 323 -15.15 10.90 -3.99
CA LEU A 323 -14.69 9.79 -4.80
C LEU A 323 -13.43 10.20 -5.53
N VAL A 324 -12.45 9.31 -5.58
CA VAL A 324 -11.25 9.48 -6.40
C VAL A 324 -11.35 8.53 -7.58
N VAL A 325 -11.49 9.08 -8.78
CA VAL A 325 -11.65 8.31 -10.02
C VAL A 325 -10.49 8.61 -10.93
N GLN A 326 -9.81 7.58 -11.39
CA GLN A 326 -8.77 7.70 -12.42
C GLN A 326 -9.36 7.28 -13.77
N SER A 327 -9.33 8.19 -14.72
CA SER A 327 -9.85 8.00 -16.09
C SER A 327 -8.74 7.74 -17.09
N LEU A 328 -9.10 7.50 -18.34
CA LEU A 328 -8.19 7.25 -19.45
C LEU A 328 -7.05 8.28 -19.48
N GLY A 329 -5.83 7.82 -19.73
CA GLY A 329 -4.62 8.64 -19.66
C GLY A 329 -4.10 8.91 -18.25
N GLY A 330 -4.62 8.25 -17.22
CA GLY A 330 -4.21 8.41 -15.83
C GLY A 330 -4.74 9.70 -15.19
N VAL A 331 -5.68 10.40 -15.82
CA VAL A 331 -6.29 11.63 -15.29
C VAL A 331 -7.10 11.31 -14.05
N THR A 332 -6.70 11.87 -12.92
CA THR A 332 -7.40 11.66 -11.64
C THR A 332 -8.37 12.81 -11.38
N GLN A 333 -9.62 12.47 -11.11
CA GLN A 333 -10.70 13.40 -10.76
C GLN A 333 -11.17 13.16 -9.34
N LEU A 334 -11.42 14.25 -8.63
CA LEU A 334 -12.04 14.25 -7.31
C LEU A 334 -13.52 14.59 -7.49
N ILE A 335 -14.41 13.69 -7.13
CA ILE A 335 -15.84 13.84 -7.35
C ILE A 335 -16.56 13.88 -6.00
N PRO A 336 -17.09 15.03 -5.56
CA PRO A 336 -17.88 15.11 -4.35
C PRO A 336 -19.02 14.11 -4.35
N ALA A 337 -19.22 13.41 -3.24
CA ALA A 337 -20.19 12.31 -3.16
C ALA A 337 -21.64 12.79 -3.39
N ASP A 338 -21.96 14.03 -3.02
CA ASP A 338 -23.28 14.65 -3.24
C ASP A 338 -23.60 14.88 -4.73
N LEU A 339 -22.60 14.98 -5.60
CA LEU A 339 -22.78 15.07 -7.05
C LEU A 339 -23.01 13.70 -7.71
N VAL A 340 -22.71 12.61 -7.02
CA VAL A 340 -22.85 11.27 -7.56
C VAL A 340 -24.31 10.82 -7.51
N LYS A 341 -24.86 10.40 -8.65
CA LYS A 341 -26.17 9.76 -8.77
C LYS A 341 -26.06 8.24 -8.64
N THR A 342 -25.10 7.64 -9.36
CA THR A 342 -24.82 6.19 -9.29
C THR A 342 -23.33 5.92 -9.44
N ASN A 343 -22.87 4.87 -8.78
CA ASN A 343 -21.55 4.28 -8.95
C ASN A 343 -21.74 2.77 -9.13
N LYS A 344 -21.44 2.23 -10.29
CA LYS A 344 -21.64 0.82 -10.66
C LYS A 344 -20.42 0.27 -11.36
N GLY A 345 -20.26 -1.05 -11.36
CA GLY A 345 -19.25 -1.70 -12.18
C GLY A 345 -19.55 -1.51 -13.68
N LEU A 346 -18.50 -1.30 -14.46
CA LEU A 346 -18.61 -1.13 -15.92
C LEU A 346 -19.00 -2.46 -16.62
N GLY A 347 -18.70 -3.60 -16.01
CA GLY A 347 -19.00 -4.93 -16.56
C GLY A 347 -18.07 -5.35 -17.71
N ARG A 348 -17.11 -4.52 -18.10
CA ARG A 348 -16.07 -4.77 -19.11
C ARG A 348 -14.79 -4.05 -18.78
N SER A 349 -13.73 -4.34 -19.53
CA SER A 349 -12.45 -3.66 -19.38
C SER A 349 -12.51 -2.18 -19.76
N LEU A 350 -11.72 -1.38 -19.08
CA LEU A 350 -11.40 0.00 -19.49
C LEU A 350 -10.34 0.03 -20.60
N MET A 351 -9.64 -1.08 -20.85
CA MET A 351 -8.65 -1.20 -21.90
C MET A 351 -9.34 -1.27 -23.26
N LEU A 352 -8.83 -0.49 -24.21
CA LEU A 352 -9.25 -0.56 -25.60
C LEU A 352 -8.68 -1.83 -26.24
N GLY A 353 -9.51 -2.56 -26.99
CA GLY A 353 -9.07 -3.73 -27.72
C GLY A 353 -8.24 -3.38 -28.97
N ALA A 354 -7.57 -4.37 -29.54
CA ALA A 354 -6.70 -4.19 -30.70
C ALA A 354 -7.38 -3.48 -31.88
N ASP A 355 -8.63 -3.82 -32.20
CA ASP A 355 -9.40 -3.14 -33.26
C ASP A 355 -9.58 -1.64 -32.99
N GLN A 356 -9.84 -1.26 -31.74
CA GLN A 356 -10.00 0.15 -31.33
C GLN A 356 -8.69 0.92 -31.37
N LEU A 357 -7.56 0.23 -31.24
CA LEU A 357 -6.21 0.78 -31.36
C LEU A 357 -5.68 0.77 -32.81
N GLY A 358 -6.48 0.28 -33.77
CA GLY A 358 -6.08 0.18 -35.16
C GLY A 358 -4.99 -0.87 -35.44
N LEU A 359 -4.86 -1.88 -34.56
CA LEU A 359 -3.89 -2.95 -34.69
C LEU A 359 -4.45 -4.09 -35.54
N ASP A 360 -3.66 -4.57 -36.50
CA ASP A 360 -3.91 -5.82 -37.19
C ASP A 360 -3.24 -7.01 -36.48
N ALA A 361 -3.43 -8.20 -37.02
CA ALA A 361 -2.87 -9.44 -36.48
C ALA A 361 -1.35 -9.41 -36.36
N GLN A 362 -0.66 -8.85 -37.36
CA GLN A 362 0.80 -8.74 -37.37
C GLN A 362 1.27 -7.73 -36.31
N GLY A 363 0.61 -6.59 -36.20
CA GLY A 363 0.92 -5.58 -35.18
C GLY A 363 0.79 -6.12 -33.74
N VAL A 364 -0.23 -6.94 -33.49
CA VAL A 364 -0.36 -7.63 -32.18
C VAL A 364 0.81 -8.59 -31.96
N ALA A 365 1.20 -9.41 -32.96
CA ALA A 365 2.34 -10.31 -32.84
C ALA A 365 3.66 -9.56 -32.59
N ASP A 366 3.86 -8.42 -33.28
CA ASP A 366 5.05 -7.56 -33.13
C ASP A 366 5.14 -6.95 -31.72
N ILE A 367 4.03 -6.41 -31.19
CA ILE A 367 3.95 -5.87 -29.81
C ILE A 367 4.30 -6.97 -28.80
N VAL A 368 3.74 -8.17 -28.95
CA VAL A 368 4.02 -9.30 -28.05
C VAL A 368 5.50 -9.70 -28.12
N ALA A 369 6.10 -9.73 -29.30
CA ALA A 369 7.53 -10.01 -29.47
C ALA A 369 8.41 -8.97 -28.76
N TYR A 370 8.05 -7.69 -28.83
CA TYR A 370 8.72 -6.61 -28.10
C TYR A 370 8.59 -6.78 -26.59
N LEU A 371 7.35 -6.92 -26.07
CA LEU A 371 7.10 -7.05 -24.65
C LEU A 371 7.78 -8.28 -24.01
N LYS A 372 7.93 -9.35 -24.77
CA LYS A 372 8.66 -10.57 -24.36
C LYS A 372 10.17 -10.38 -24.29
N LYS A 373 10.71 -9.39 -24.99
CA LYS A 373 12.15 -9.08 -25.03
C LYS A 373 12.59 -8.12 -23.94
N LEU A 374 11.66 -7.35 -23.35
CA LEU A 374 11.94 -6.42 -22.24
C LEU A 374 12.56 -7.13 -21.03
#